data_4ea28bbe93048efcd781c003d9578a2a
#
_entry.id   4ea28bbe93048efcd781c003d9578a2a
#
_cell.length_a   1.000
_cell.length_b   1.000
_cell.length_c   1.000
_cell.angle_alpha   90.00
_cell.angle_beta   90.00
_cell.angle_gamma   90.00
#
_symmetry.space_group_name_H-M   'P 1'
#
loop_
_entity.id
_entity.type
_entity.pdbx_description
1 polymer ?
#
loop_
_entity_poly.entity_id
_entity_poly.type
_entity_poly.pdbx_seq_one_letter_code
_entity_poly.pdbx_strand_id
1 'polypeptide(L)'
;YREQGIDIFAVMPQNEFNSAQIFPSCCWTAASLANFVGNYLGPAMKELDVKVMFGTMERANEALVDTILTDPVGGKYISAVGFQWAGKGAIKGIHERYPDMKLYQTEQECGDGKNDWSGAVYSWNLMRHYLDNGASAYMYWNISLDKGGISRWGWAQNSLVVVDPDTKTFHYTPEYYVMKHLSHYVQPGARKLETSGQFSNLMAFVNPDKSIVVALANEGNEDRQVSVEIDGRVYQPVLPAHSIATLLID
;
A
#
# COMPACT_ATOMS: atom_id res chain seq x y z
N TYR A 1 -13.78 19.97 -4.88
CA TYR A 1 -13.51 19.18 -3.68
C TYR A 1 -13.24 20.10 -2.48
N ARG A 2 -12.37 21.10 -2.59
CA ARG A 2 -12.05 22.04 -1.49
C ARG A 2 -13.29 22.75 -0.93
N GLU A 3 -14.23 23.17 -1.79
CA GLU A 3 -15.52 23.74 -1.37
C GLU A 3 -16.41 22.77 -0.59
N GLN A 4 -16.13 21.48 -0.69
CA GLN A 4 -16.80 20.41 0.06
C GLN A 4 -15.99 19.97 1.30
N GLY A 5 -14.94 20.72 1.68
CA GLY A 5 -14.08 20.39 2.81
C GLY A 5 -13.12 19.24 2.57
N ILE A 6 -12.86 18.88 1.30
CA ILE A 6 -11.95 17.81 0.92
C ILE A 6 -10.70 18.41 0.28
N ASP A 7 -9.58 18.36 0.99
CA ASP A 7 -8.31 18.81 0.48
C ASP A 7 -7.60 17.71 -0.29
N ILE A 8 -7.43 17.93 -1.60
CA ILE A 8 -6.66 17.02 -2.46
C ILE A 8 -5.19 17.41 -2.36
N PHE A 9 -4.35 16.54 -1.82
CA PHE A 9 -2.92 16.82 -1.67
C PHE A 9 -2.09 16.42 -2.89
N ALA A 10 -2.57 15.44 -3.68
CA ALA A 10 -1.88 14.97 -4.87
C ALA A 10 -2.82 14.33 -5.88
N VAL A 11 -2.38 14.30 -7.13
CA VAL A 11 -3.02 13.58 -8.25
C VAL A 11 -2.00 12.71 -8.97
N MET A 12 -2.48 11.61 -9.57
CA MET A 12 -1.73 10.77 -10.51
C MET A 12 -2.35 10.91 -11.91
N PRO A 13 -1.56 11.06 -12.97
CA PRO A 13 -2.08 11.39 -14.30
C PRO A 13 -2.90 10.28 -14.94
N GLN A 14 -2.60 9.01 -14.65
CA GLN A 14 -3.26 7.86 -15.27
C GLN A 14 -3.20 6.62 -14.39
N ASN A 15 -4.35 5.97 -14.18
CA ASN A 15 -4.39 4.65 -13.58
C ASN A 15 -3.81 3.61 -14.55
N GLU A 16 -2.89 2.76 -14.06
CA GLU A 16 -2.31 1.65 -14.82
C GLU A 16 -1.77 2.05 -16.21
N PHE A 17 -1.06 3.16 -16.27
CA PHE A 17 -0.62 3.78 -17.55
C PHE A 17 0.22 2.84 -18.45
N ASN A 18 0.75 1.76 -17.93
CA ASN A 18 1.60 0.81 -18.64
C ASN A 18 0.98 -0.59 -18.77
N SER A 19 -0.35 -0.69 -18.64
CA SER A 19 -1.10 -1.95 -18.75
C SER A 19 -2.34 -1.78 -19.62
N ALA A 20 -2.42 -2.55 -20.71
CA ALA A 20 -3.62 -2.65 -21.52
C ALA A 20 -4.59 -3.66 -20.90
N GLN A 21 -5.79 -3.23 -20.53
CA GLN A 21 -6.79 -4.02 -19.84
C GLN A 21 -7.97 -4.35 -20.75
N ILE A 22 -8.81 -5.33 -20.34
CA ILE A 22 -10.06 -5.67 -21.04
C ILE A 22 -11.19 -4.64 -20.78
N PHE A 23 -11.03 -3.82 -19.77
CA PHE A 23 -11.89 -2.69 -19.45
C PHE A 23 -11.30 -1.38 -20.02
N PRO A 24 -12.04 -0.27 -20.05
CA PRO A 24 -11.52 0.99 -20.55
C PRO A 24 -10.21 1.37 -19.86
N SER A 25 -9.13 1.42 -20.62
CA SER A 25 -7.77 1.72 -20.17
C SER A 25 -7.06 2.63 -21.17
N CYS A 26 -5.99 3.28 -20.75
CA CYS A 26 -5.21 4.18 -21.58
C CYS A 26 -3.72 3.98 -21.31
N CYS A 27 -3.00 3.41 -22.27
CA CYS A 27 -1.57 3.23 -22.16
C CYS A 27 -0.80 4.48 -22.62
N TRP A 28 0.22 4.83 -21.83
CA TRP A 28 1.11 5.94 -22.10
C TRP A 28 2.56 5.46 -22.09
N THR A 29 3.41 6.11 -22.87
CA THR A 29 4.85 6.00 -22.65
C THR A 29 5.27 6.94 -21.52
N ALA A 30 6.37 6.64 -20.84
CA ALA A 30 6.91 7.55 -19.81
C ALA A 30 7.24 8.93 -20.40
N ALA A 31 7.75 8.98 -21.63
CA ALA A 31 8.05 10.24 -22.33
C ALA A 31 6.79 11.06 -22.62
N SER A 32 5.69 10.42 -23.03
CA SER A 32 4.42 11.15 -23.25
C SER A 32 3.80 11.65 -21.94
N LEU A 33 3.91 10.87 -20.85
CA LEU A 33 3.53 11.34 -19.52
C LEU A 33 4.41 12.49 -19.03
N ALA A 34 5.73 12.41 -19.23
CA ALA A 34 6.64 13.50 -18.89
C ALA A 34 6.27 14.80 -19.62
N ASN A 35 5.99 14.71 -20.91
CA ASN A 35 5.52 15.85 -21.70
C ASN A 35 4.17 16.40 -21.19
N PHE A 36 3.20 15.55 -20.89
CA PHE A 36 1.90 15.96 -20.35
C PHE A 36 2.03 16.61 -18.96
N VAL A 37 2.78 15.97 -18.07
CA VAL A 37 3.02 16.51 -16.73
C VAL A 37 3.77 17.84 -16.81
N GLY A 38 4.81 17.92 -17.64
CA GLY A 38 5.67 19.09 -17.71
C GLY A 38 5.01 20.34 -18.30
N ASN A 39 4.19 20.15 -19.31
CA ASN A 39 3.62 21.27 -20.08
C ASN A 39 2.15 21.60 -19.71
N TYR A 40 1.43 20.67 -19.08
CA TYR A 40 0.00 20.86 -18.80
C TYR A 40 -0.37 20.60 -17.35
N LEU A 41 -0.21 19.35 -16.87
CA LEU A 41 -0.72 18.97 -15.55
C LEU A 41 0.07 19.64 -14.42
N GLY A 42 1.40 19.61 -14.49
CA GLY A 42 2.27 20.14 -13.43
C GLY A 42 2.07 21.64 -13.19
N PRO A 43 2.09 22.51 -14.23
CA PRO A 43 1.76 23.92 -14.07
C PRO A 43 0.38 24.16 -13.44
N ALA A 44 -0.67 23.46 -13.94
CA ALA A 44 -2.04 23.63 -13.43
C ALA A 44 -2.17 23.17 -11.96
N MET A 45 -1.55 22.04 -11.60
CA MET A 45 -1.59 21.55 -10.22
C MET A 45 -0.77 22.44 -9.26
N LYS A 46 0.31 23.02 -9.73
CA LYS A 46 1.11 23.98 -8.95
C LYS A 46 0.30 25.23 -8.56
N GLU A 47 -0.55 25.74 -9.45
CA GLU A 47 -1.45 26.87 -9.16
C GLU A 47 -2.49 26.52 -8.09
N LEU A 48 -2.86 25.24 -7.99
CA LEU A 48 -3.83 24.74 -7.01
C LEU A 48 -3.18 24.25 -5.69
N ASP A 49 -1.86 24.31 -5.58
CA ASP A 49 -1.07 23.71 -4.47
C ASP A 49 -1.33 22.21 -4.31
N VAL A 50 -1.46 21.51 -5.44
CA VAL A 50 -1.67 20.05 -5.51
C VAL A 50 -0.40 19.41 -6.10
N LYS A 51 0.11 18.38 -5.45
CA LYS A 51 1.29 17.64 -5.91
C LYS A 51 0.92 16.71 -7.08
N VAL A 52 1.91 16.46 -7.95
CA VAL A 52 1.78 15.43 -8.99
C VAL A 52 2.65 14.23 -8.60
N MET A 53 2.08 13.05 -8.63
CA MET A 53 2.78 11.77 -8.45
C MET A 53 2.86 11.04 -9.79
N PHE A 54 3.97 10.37 -10.07
CA PHE A 54 4.09 9.51 -11.23
C PHE A 54 3.44 8.15 -10.93
N GLY A 55 2.55 7.72 -11.77
CA GLY A 55 1.86 6.43 -11.63
C GLY A 55 0.42 6.51 -12.19
N THR A 56 -0.37 5.47 -11.97
CA THR A 56 0.01 4.30 -11.15
C THR A 56 0.66 3.22 -12.03
N MET A 57 1.78 2.66 -11.59
CA MET A 57 2.51 1.62 -12.33
C MET A 57 1.94 0.24 -11.98
N GLU A 58 1.36 -0.44 -12.96
CA GLU A 58 0.79 -1.78 -12.80
C GLU A 58 1.77 -2.89 -13.22
N ARG A 59 2.62 -2.66 -14.22
CA ARG A 59 3.70 -3.58 -14.64
C ARG A 59 5.04 -3.06 -14.14
N ALA A 60 5.84 -3.93 -13.50
CA ALA A 60 7.15 -3.56 -12.99
C ALA A 60 8.11 -3.16 -14.12
N ASN A 61 8.52 -1.90 -14.13
CA ASN A 61 9.51 -1.39 -15.07
C ASN A 61 10.19 -0.13 -14.51
N GLU A 62 11.36 -0.28 -13.93
CA GLU A 62 12.13 0.81 -13.32
C GLU A 62 12.52 1.89 -14.32
N ALA A 63 12.80 1.52 -15.57
CA ALA A 63 13.21 2.47 -16.60
C ALA A 63 12.14 3.53 -16.92
N LEU A 64 10.86 3.24 -16.66
CA LEU A 64 9.78 4.23 -16.82
C LEU A 64 9.89 5.34 -15.77
N VAL A 65 10.28 4.98 -14.54
CA VAL A 65 10.52 5.94 -13.46
C VAL A 65 11.76 6.77 -13.76
N ASP A 66 12.86 6.13 -14.18
CA ASP A 66 14.07 6.83 -14.60
C ASP A 66 13.76 7.85 -15.69
N THR A 67 12.99 7.46 -16.69
CA THR A 67 12.62 8.34 -17.83
C THR A 67 11.93 9.61 -17.35
N ILE A 68 10.95 9.51 -16.46
CA ILE A 68 10.23 10.72 -16.03
C ILE A 68 11.02 11.55 -15.02
N LEU A 69 11.71 10.92 -14.07
CA LEU A 69 12.45 11.66 -13.05
C LEU A 69 13.65 12.42 -13.63
N THR A 70 14.24 11.90 -14.70
CA THR A 70 15.36 12.58 -15.40
C THR A 70 14.90 13.53 -16.50
N ASP A 71 13.60 13.57 -16.82
CA ASP A 71 13.07 14.52 -17.79
C ASP A 71 13.16 15.96 -17.27
N PRO A 72 13.79 16.89 -18.00
CA PRO A 72 14.03 18.26 -17.51
C PRO A 72 12.77 19.11 -17.36
N VAL A 73 11.68 18.72 -18.01
CA VAL A 73 10.43 19.49 -18.01
C VAL A 73 9.41 18.86 -17.07
N GLY A 74 9.18 17.54 -17.16
CA GLY A 74 8.20 16.82 -16.37
C GLY A 74 8.70 16.44 -14.98
N GLY A 75 9.96 16.02 -14.87
CA GLY A 75 10.52 15.47 -13.63
C GLY A 75 10.45 16.40 -12.44
N LYS A 76 10.62 17.71 -12.66
CA LYS A 76 10.55 18.74 -11.59
C LYS A 76 9.19 18.84 -10.88
N TYR A 77 8.13 18.30 -11.48
CA TYR A 77 6.79 18.30 -10.87
C TYR A 77 6.49 17.01 -10.11
N ILE A 78 7.30 15.95 -10.31
CA ILE A 78 7.04 14.65 -9.68
C ILE A 78 7.49 14.69 -8.22
N SER A 79 6.54 14.48 -7.32
CA SER A 79 6.76 14.48 -5.87
C SER A 79 6.78 13.09 -5.24
N ALA A 80 6.29 12.07 -5.96
CA ALA A 80 6.25 10.68 -5.52
C ALA A 80 6.00 9.73 -6.69
N VAL A 81 6.15 8.42 -6.45
CA VAL A 81 5.84 7.34 -7.40
C VAL A 81 4.82 6.39 -6.80
N GLY A 82 3.79 6.05 -7.58
CA GLY A 82 2.73 5.12 -7.19
C GLY A 82 2.83 3.78 -7.91
N PHE A 83 2.71 2.71 -7.13
CA PHE A 83 2.78 1.32 -7.59
C PHE A 83 1.51 0.56 -7.24
N GLN A 84 1.09 -0.34 -8.10
CA GLN A 84 -0.01 -1.25 -7.85
C GLN A 84 0.22 -2.60 -8.55
N TRP A 85 -0.46 -3.64 -8.13
CA TRP A 85 -0.40 -4.97 -8.73
C TRP A 85 1.05 -5.46 -8.97
N ALA A 86 1.36 -5.93 -10.18
CA ALA A 86 2.70 -6.40 -10.53
C ALA A 86 3.78 -5.30 -10.47
N GLY A 87 3.39 -4.02 -10.45
CA GLY A 87 4.29 -2.89 -10.24
C GLY A 87 5.12 -2.96 -8.97
N LYS A 88 4.64 -3.74 -7.96
CA LYS A 88 5.39 -4.04 -6.72
C LYS A 88 6.82 -4.56 -6.97
N GLY A 89 7.05 -5.21 -8.11
CA GLY A 89 8.38 -5.73 -8.45
C GLY A 89 9.45 -4.66 -8.71
N ALA A 90 9.04 -3.41 -9.00
CA ALA A 90 9.97 -2.31 -9.26
C ALA A 90 10.33 -1.50 -8.00
N ILE A 91 9.55 -1.61 -6.90
CA ILE A 91 9.67 -0.67 -5.78
C ILE A 91 11.06 -0.71 -5.12
N LYS A 92 11.64 -1.90 -4.96
CA LYS A 92 12.95 -2.07 -4.32
C LYS A 92 14.04 -1.33 -5.09
N GLY A 93 14.16 -1.58 -6.39
CA GLY A 93 15.19 -0.94 -7.22
C GLY A 93 15.00 0.58 -7.33
N ILE A 94 13.76 1.05 -7.32
CA ILE A 94 13.47 2.49 -7.30
C ILE A 94 13.84 3.10 -5.95
N HIS A 95 13.53 2.44 -4.83
CA HIS A 95 13.93 2.92 -3.49
C HIS A 95 15.45 3.01 -3.35
N GLU A 96 16.17 1.99 -3.80
CA GLU A 96 17.64 1.97 -3.77
C GLU A 96 18.27 3.09 -4.63
N ARG A 97 17.67 3.39 -5.78
CA ARG A 97 18.18 4.42 -6.73
C ARG A 97 17.76 5.84 -6.37
N TYR A 98 16.59 5.99 -5.79
CA TYR A 98 16.01 7.28 -5.42
C TYR A 98 15.54 7.26 -3.95
N PRO A 99 16.46 7.17 -2.97
CA PRO A 99 16.10 6.96 -1.55
C PRO A 99 15.25 8.09 -0.94
N ASP A 100 15.38 9.30 -1.48
CA ASP A 100 14.60 10.47 -1.03
C ASP A 100 13.22 10.59 -1.70
N MET A 101 12.95 9.79 -2.75
CA MET A 101 11.66 9.79 -3.44
C MET A 101 10.60 9.09 -2.61
N LYS A 102 9.47 9.77 -2.38
CA LYS A 102 8.32 9.14 -1.72
C LYS A 102 7.69 8.08 -2.63
N LEU A 103 7.45 6.91 -2.07
CA LEU A 103 6.85 5.78 -2.77
C LEU A 103 5.51 5.43 -2.11
N TYR A 104 4.52 5.09 -2.92
CA TYR A 104 3.18 4.73 -2.46
C TYR A 104 2.72 3.43 -3.11
N GLN A 105 2.22 2.51 -2.30
CA GLN A 105 1.35 1.48 -2.83
C GLN A 105 -0.04 2.09 -2.94
N THR A 106 -0.62 2.09 -4.14
CA THR A 106 -1.84 2.85 -4.46
C THR A 106 -3.05 1.97 -4.69
N GLU A 107 -2.85 0.68 -4.91
CA GLU A 107 -3.92 -0.29 -5.08
C GLU A 107 -3.41 -1.71 -4.84
N GLN A 108 -4.06 -2.46 -3.94
CA GLN A 108 -3.77 -3.87 -3.72
C GLN A 108 -4.46 -4.73 -4.80
N GLU A 109 -3.90 -5.89 -5.11
CA GLU A 109 -4.57 -6.93 -5.89
C GLU A 109 -5.86 -7.37 -5.20
N CYS A 110 -6.93 -7.49 -5.97
CA CYS A 110 -8.29 -7.65 -5.46
C CYS A 110 -8.64 -9.05 -4.90
N GLY A 111 -7.71 -10.01 -4.92
CA GLY A 111 -7.96 -11.36 -4.41
C GLY A 111 -8.88 -12.21 -5.31
N ASP A 112 -9.51 -13.22 -4.71
CA ASP A 112 -10.30 -14.25 -5.40
C ASP A 112 -11.76 -14.34 -4.93
N GLY A 113 -12.20 -13.43 -4.07
CA GLY A 113 -13.56 -13.34 -3.53
C GLY A 113 -13.85 -14.24 -2.33
N LYS A 114 -12.87 -15.03 -1.86
CA LYS A 114 -13.10 -15.92 -0.71
C LYS A 114 -13.12 -15.20 0.62
N ASN A 115 -12.38 -14.09 0.72
CA ASN A 115 -12.26 -13.32 1.96
C ASN A 115 -11.86 -14.20 3.17
N ASP A 116 -10.91 -15.09 2.97
CA ASP A 116 -10.44 -16.07 3.96
C ASP A 116 -9.06 -15.72 4.54
N TRP A 117 -8.52 -16.61 5.39
CA TRP A 117 -7.20 -16.43 5.98
C TRP A 117 -6.07 -16.33 4.94
N SER A 118 -6.19 -17.01 3.81
CA SER A 118 -5.17 -16.94 2.76
C SER A 118 -5.08 -15.54 2.13
N GLY A 119 -6.21 -14.86 1.96
CA GLY A 119 -6.26 -13.45 1.54
C GLY A 119 -5.62 -12.53 2.58
N ALA A 120 -5.86 -12.78 3.87
CA ALA A 120 -5.24 -12.04 4.96
C ALA A 120 -3.71 -12.19 4.96
N VAL A 121 -3.20 -13.42 4.82
CA VAL A 121 -1.74 -13.71 4.72
C VAL A 121 -1.15 -13.02 3.50
N TYR A 122 -1.83 -13.07 2.36
CA TYR A 122 -1.38 -12.38 1.16
C TYR A 122 -1.26 -10.87 1.40
N SER A 123 -2.29 -10.25 1.97
CA SER A 123 -2.31 -8.82 2.29
C SER A 123 -1.22 -8.43 3.29
N TRP A 124 -0.98 -9.25 4.32
CA TRP A 124 0.10 -9.06 5.28
C TRP A 124 1.47 -9.05 4.61
N ASN A 125 1.75 -10.07 3.79
CA ASN A 125 3.04 -10.20 3.11
C ASN A 125 3.24 -9.09 2.06
N LEU A 126 2.17 -8.67 1.40
CA LEU A 126 2.22 -7.57 0.45
C LEU A 126 2.49 -6.22 1.13
N MET A 127 1.83 -5.93 2.26
CA MET A 127 2.14 -4.74 3.08
C MET A 127 3.59 -4.72 3.53
N ARG A 128 4.11 -5.86 4.03
CA ARG A 128 5.52 -5.97 4.40
C ARG A 128 6.43 -5.67 3.22
N HIS A 129 6.17 -6.29 2.06
CA HIS A 129 6.96 -6.04 0.86
C HIS A 129 7.05 -4.55 0.53
N TYR A 130 5.92 -3.85 0.51
CA TYR A 130 5.91 -2.42 0.20
C TYR A 130 6.59 -1.56 1.28
N LEU A 131 6.26 -1.79 2.54
CA LEU A 131 6.80 -1.00 3.65
C LEU A 131 8.29 -1.28 3.90
N ASP A 132 8.75 -2.52 3.68
CA ASP A 132 10.17 -2.89 3.75
C ASP A 132 11.00 -2.24 2.60
N ASN A 133 10.35 -1.88 1.51
CA ASN A 133 10.97 -1.23 0.36
C ASN A 133 10.59 0.26 0.24
N GLY A 134 10.32 0.94 1.36
CA GLY A 134 10.24 2.40 1.43
C GLY A 134 8.88 3.01 1.09
N ALA A 135 7.81 2.21 0.94
CA ALA A 135 6.48 2.78 0.76
C ALA A 135 6.03 3.56 2.00
N SER A 136 5.51 4.77 1.77
CA SER A 136 5.01 5.68 2.81
C SER A 136 3.50 5.54 3.06
N ALA A 137 2.78 4.82 2.21
CA ALA A 137 1.36 4.51 2.36
C ALA A 137 1.01 3.21 1.65
N TYR A 138 -0.07 2.59 2.12
CA TYR A 138 -0.63 1.37 1.58
C TYR A 138 -2.15 1.50 1.50
N MET A 139 -2.73 1.21 0.32
CA MET A 139 -4.16 1.35 0.06
C MET A 139 -4.76 -0.01 -0.34
N TYR A 140 -5.78 -0.42 0.39
CA TYR A 140 -6.49 -1.66 0.10
C TYR A 140 -7.56 -1.45 -0.99
N TRP A 141 -7.70 -2.41 -1.87
CA TRP A 141 -8.76 -2.54 -2.88
C TRP A 141 -9.53 -3.86 -2.68
N ASN A 142 -10.84 -3.88 -2.32
CA ASN A 142 -11.84 -2.84 -2.17
C ASN A 142 -12.24 -2.66 -0.69
N ILE A 143 -12.80 -1.49 -0.31
CA ILE A 143 -13.26 -1.27 1.07
C ILE A 143 -14.49 -2.11 1.38
N SER A 144 -15.52 -2.08 0.53
CA SER A 144 -16.73 -2.89 0.72
C SER A 144 -17.30 -3.37 -0.60
N LEU A 145 -17.76 -4.61 -0.60
CA LEU A 145 -18.43 -5.25 -1.74
C LEU A 145 -19.64 -6.04 -1.23
N ASP A 146 -20.57 -6.27 -2.14
CA ASP A 146 -21.65 -7.21 -1.91
C ASP A 146 -21.11 -8.63 -1.81
N LYS A 147 -21.87 -9.51 -1.15
CA LYS A 147 -21.57 -10.92 -1.00
C LYS A 147 -21.21 -11.58 -2.34
N GLY A 148 -20.06 -12.25 -2.35
CA GLY A 148 -19.47 -12.86 -3.54
C GLY A 148 -18.53 -11.93 -4.32
N GLY A 149 -18.59 -10.60 -4.12
CA GLY A 149 -17.61 -9.63 -4.65
C GLY A 149 -17.44 -9.67 -6.17
N ILE A 150 -18.46 -10.06 -6.94
CA ILE A 150 -18.33 -10.21 -8.39
C ILE A 150 -18.27 -8.84 -9.05
N SER A 151 -17.16 -8.58 -9.74
CA SER A 151 -16.98 -7.35 -10.50
C SER A 151 -17.90 -7.31 -11.72
N ARG A 152 -18.09 -6.10 -12.27
CA ARG A 152 -18.78 -5.92 -13.57
C ARG A 152 -18.17 -6.75 -14.71
N TRP A 153 -16.90 -7.13 -14.58
CA TRP A 153 -16.14 -7.87 -15.58
C TRP A 153 -16.16 -9.38 -15.34
N GLY A 154 -16.87 -9.85 -14.29
CA GLY A 154 -17.14 -11.25 -14.04
C GLY A 154 -16.13 -11.98 -13.14
N TRP A 155 -15.14 -11.30 -12.57
CA TRP A 155 -14.24 -11.93 -11.58
C TRP A 155 -14.62 -11.57 -10.16
N ALA A 156 -14.36 -12.51 -9.25
CA ALA A 156 -14.58 -12.34 -7.82
C ALA A 156 -13.44 -11.51 -7.19
N GLN A 157 -13.79 -10.72 -6.18
CA GLN A 157 -12.87 -9.81 -5.50
C GLN A 157 -13.07 -9.89 -3.99
N ASN A 158 -11.97 -9.74 -3.25
CA ASN A 158 -11.98 -9.56 -1.81
C ASN A 158 -12.35 -8.12 -1.43
N SER A 159 -12.84 -7.94 -0.21
CA SER A 159 -13.08 -6.62 0.37
C SER A 159 -12.83 -6.64 1.87
N LEU A 160 -12.61 -5.47 2.47
CA LEU A 160 -12.49 -5.34 3.93
C LEU A 160 -13.82 -5.62 4.62
N VAL A 161 -14.92 -5.26 3.97
CA VAL A 161 -16.28 -5.43 4.48
C VAL A 161 -17.12 -6.11 3.41
N VAL A 162 -17.75 -7.23 3.76
CA VAL A 162 -18.73 -7.90 2.90
C VAL A 162 -20.13 -7.51 3.35
N VAL A 163 -20.93 -7.00 2.44
CA VAL A 163 -22.35 -6.64 2.66
C VAL A 163 -23.23 -7.74 2.10
N ASP A 164 -24.21 -8.20 2.89
CA ASP A 164 -25.26 -9.10 2.42
C ASP A 164 -26.55 -8.26 2.19
N PRO A 165 -26.91 -7.97 0.94
CA PRO A 165 -28.07 -7.14 0.64
C PRO A 165 -29.41 -7.82 0.97
N ASP A 166 -29.46 -9.15 1.01
CA ASP A 166 -30.67 -9.90 1.30
C ASP A 166 -31.05 -9.81 2.77
N THR A 167 -30.05 -9.96 3.64
CA THR A 167 -30.23 -9.88 5.11
C THR A 167 -30.03 -8.47 5.66
N LYS A 168 -29.51 -7.55 4.86
CA LYS A 168 -29.12 -6.18 5.26
C LYS A 168 -28.11 -6.17 6.41
N THR A 169 -27.20 -7.13 6.39
CA THR A 169 -26.10 -7.25 7.37
C THR A 169 -24.74 -7.06 6.69
N PHE A 170 -23.72 -6.90 7.49
CA PHE A 170 -22.34 -6.90 7.01
C PHE A 170 -21.44 -7.63 8.00
N HIS A 171 -20.26 -8.04 7.52
CA HIS A 171 -19.19 -8.54 8.39
C HIS A 171 -17.83 -8.05 7.90
N TYR A 172 -16.89 -7.96 8.85
CA TYR A 172 -15.48 -7.67 8.57
C TYR A 172 -14.76 -8.95 8.16
N THR A 173 -13.89 -8.83 7.18
CA THR A 173 -13.07 -9.93 6.67
C THR A 173 -11.75 -10.06 7.44
N PRO A 174 -11.01 -11.17 7.29
CA PRO A 174 -9.66 -11.28 7.82
C PRO A 174 -8.72 -10.16 7.34
N GLU A 175 -8.84 -9.72 6.09
CA GLU A 175 -8.05 -8.59 5.56
C GLU A 175 -8.36 -7.26 6.27
N TYR A 176 -9.60 -7.04 6.70
CA TYR A 176 -9.93 -5.88 7.53
C TYR A 176 -9.09 -5.86 8.80
N TYR A 177 -8.98 -6.99 9.47
CA TYR A 177 -8.19 -7.08 10.70
C TYR A 177 -6.70 -6.93 10.44
N VAL A 178 -6.17 -7.47 9.33
CA VAL A 178 -4.79 -7.22 8.91
C VAL A 178 -4.52 -5.73 8.74
N MET A 179 -5.37 -5.03 8.00
CA MET A 179 -5.26 -3.57 7.83
C MET A 179 -5.34 -2.84 9.17
N LYS A 180 -6.24 -3.27 10.06
CA LYS A 180 -6.43 -2.66 11.39
C LYS A 180 -5.18 -2.77 12.26
N HIS A 181 -4.40 -3.85 12.20
CA HIS A 181 -3.16 -3.99 12.97
C HIS A 181 -2.16 -2.87 12.72
N LEU A 182 -2.15 -2.29 11.51
CA LEU A 182 -1.30 -1.13 11.22
C LEU A 182 -2.08 0.18 11.29
N SER A 183 -3.22 0.29 10.60
CA SER A 183 -3.94 1.55 10.47
C SER A 183 -4.48 2.12 11.79
N HIS A 184 -4.67 1.28 12.81
CA HIS A 184 -5.15 1.71 14.12
C HIS A 184 -4.02 2.16 15.06
N TYR A 185 -2.84 1.55 14.96
CA TYR A 185 -1.77 1.77 15.92
C TYR A 185 -0.60 2.59 15.36
N VAL A 186 -0.34 2.51 14.04
CA VAL A 186 0.73 3.27 13.39
C VAL A 186 0.19 4.66 13.00
N GLN A 187 0.71 5.69 13.66
CA GLN A 187 0.24 7.06 13.48
C GLN A 187 0.83 7.70 12.19
N PRO A 188 0.13 8.67 11.58
CA PRO A 188 0.73 9.49 10.54
C PRO A 188 2.03 10.16 11.04
N GLY A 189 3.11 10.00 10.27
CA GLY A 189 4.44 10.47 10.65
C GLY A 189 5.28 9.45 11.44
N ALA A 190 4.75 8.26 11.72
CA ALA A 190 5.54 7.15 12.26
C ALA A 190 6.70 6.78 11.33
N ARG A 191 7.78 6.27 11.89
CA ARG A 191 8.92 5.76 11.13
C ARG A 191 9.06 4.27 11.34
N LYS A 192 9.23 3.55 10.24
CA LYS A 192 9.52 2.11 10.27
C LYS A 192 10.91 1.90 10.87
N LEU A 193 11.01 0.91 11.75
CA LEU A 193 12.27 0.49 12.38
C LEU A 193 12.88 -0.69 11.62
N GLU A 194 14.19 -0.72 11.56
CA GLU A 194 14.91 -1.91 11.13
C GLU A 194 14.78 -2.99 12.21
N THR A 195 14.62 -4.23 11.77
CA THR A 195 14.49 -5.39 12.65
C THR A 195 15.49 -6.46 12.26
N SER A 196 16.02 -7.18 13.22
CA SER A 196 16.97 -8.27 13.02
C SER A 196 16.63 -9.47 13.90
N GLY A 197 17.13 -10.65 13.55
CA GLY A 197 16.92 -11.88 14.31
C GLY A 197 16.33 -13.01 13.48
N GLN A 198 16.02 -14.13 14.15
CA GLN A 198 15.52 -15.34 13.47
C GLN A 198 14.03 -15.26 13.09
N PHE A 199 13.24 -14.49 13.86
CA PHE A 199 11.84 -14.28 13.56
C PHE A 199 11.69 -13.01 12.71
N SER A 200 11.45 -13.18 11.42
CA SER A 200 11.38 -12.10 10.44
C SER A 200 9.94 -11.72 10.04
N ASN A 201 8.92 -12.44 10.52
CA ASN A 201 7.53 -12.19 10.14
C ASN A 201 6.89 -11.10 11.03
N LEU A 202 7.50 -9.93 11.02
CA LEU A 202 7.08 -8.77 11.80
C LEU A 202 7.36 -7.45 11.07
N MET A 203 6.69 -6.39 11.51
CA MET A 203 6.98 -5.00 11.18
C MET A 203 7.02 -4.19 12.47
N ALA A 204 7.97 -3.26 12.61
CA ALA A 204 8.09 -2.40 13.77
C ALA A 204 8.12 -0.91 13.35
N PHE A 205 7.49 -0.07 14.16
CA PHE A 205 7.39 1.37 13.91
C PHE A 205 7.58 2.14 15.22
N VAL A 206 8.12 3.34 15.12
CA VAL A 206 8.10 4.33 16.19
C VAL A 206 7.16 5.48 15.79
N ASN A 207 6.15 5.71 16.60
CA ASN A 207 5.19 6.80 16.44
C ASN A 207 5.80 8.17 16.81
N PRO A 208 5.18 9.30 16.40
CA PRO A 208 5.64 10.63 16.80
C PRO A 208 5.63 10.86 18.33
N ASP A 209 4.74 10.20 19.06
CA ASP A 209 4.65 10.23 20.52
C ASP A 209 5.68 9.33 21.23
N LYS A 210 6.55 8.67 20.47
CA LYS A 210 7.59 7.72 20.90
C LYS A 210 7.10 6.32 21.24
N SER A 211 5.80 6.05 21.22
CA SER A 211 5.32 4.67 21.37
C SER A 211 5.85 3.78 20.23
N ILE A 212 6.14 2.52 20.54
CA ILE A 212 6.61 1.55 19.56
C ILE A 212 5.50 0.55 19.27
N VAL A 213 5.25 0.35 17.99
CA VAL A 213 4.26 -0.60 17.49
C VAL A 213 5.01 -1.75 16.83
N VAL A 214 4.80 -2.98 17.30
CA VAL A 214 5.32 -4.19 16.66
C VAL A 214 4.16 -5.09 16.26
N ALA A 215 3.92 -5.22 14.96
CA ALA A 215 2.95 -6.16 14.42
C ALA A 215 3.68 -7.45 14.01
N LEU A 216 3.16 -8.61 14.45
CA LEU A 216 3.76 -9.93 14.26
C LEU A 216 2.72 -10.88 13.68
N ALA A 217 3.13 -11.76 12.75
CA ALA A 217 2.23 -12.76 12.21
C ALA A 217 2.77 -14.19 12.42
N ASN A 218 1.87 -15.08 12.84
CA ASN A 218 2.09 -16.52 12.85
C ASN A 218 1.20 -17.16 11.77
N GLU A 219 1.79 -17.46 10.64
CA GLU A 219 1.11 -18.11 9.51
C GLU A 219 1.05 -19.64 9.66
N GLY A 220 1.74 -20.19 10.67
CA GLY A 220 1.83 -21.63 10.93
C GLY A 220 0.57 -22.21 11.57
N ASN A 221 0.52 -23.54 11.62
CA ASN A 221 -0.59 -24.32 12.18
C ASN A 221 -0.49 -24.59 13.69
N GLU A 222 0.56 -24.09 14.34
CA GLU A 222 0.82 -24.28 15.77
C GLU A 222 1.08 -22.94 16.44
N ASP A 223 0.80 -22.85 17.73
CA ASP A 223 1.13 -21.70 18.55
C ASP A 223 2.65 -21.49 18.59
N ARG A 224 3.08 -20.26 18.51
CA ARG A 224 4.49 -19.92 18.46
C ARG A 224 4.87 -18.87 19.51
N GLN A 225 5.77 -19.20 20.41
CA GLN A 225 6.39 -18.21 21.28
C GLN A 225 7.49 -17.47 20.51
N VAL A 226 7.46 -16.15 20.61
CA VAL A 226 8.43 -15.25 19.96
C VAL A 226 9.08 -14.39 21.04
N SER A 227 10.37 -14.13 20.93
CA SER A 227 11.06 -13.14 21.77
C SER A 227 11.34 -11.88 20.95
N VAL A 228 10.88 -10.74 21.44
CA VAL A 228 11.12 -9.42 20.85
C VAL A 228 11.89 -8.59 21.88
N GLU A 229 13.09 -8.16 21.52
CA GLU A 229 13.91 -7.27 22.34
C GLU A 229 13.81 -5.83 21.81
N ILE A 230 13.52 -4.90 22.70
CA ILE A 230 13.43 -3.47 22.41
C ILE A 230 14.09 -2.72 23.57
N ASP A 231 15.13 -1.95 23.28
CA ASP A 231 15.88 -1.15 24.26
C ASP A 231 16.30 -1.97 25.51
N GLY A 232 16.75 -3.22 25.28
CA GLY A 232 17.20 -4.13 26.33
C GLY A 232 16.08 -4.80 27.16
N ARG A 233 14.81 -4.53 26.82
CA ARG A 233 13.65 -5.23 27.40
C ARG A 233 13.19 -6.35 26.48
N VAL A 234 12.89 -7.51 27.06
CA VAL A 234 12.44 -8.69 26.31
C VAL A 234 10.96 -8.93 26.55
N TYR A 235 10.20 -9.00 25.46
CA TYR A 235 8.78 -9.34 25.43
C TYR A 235 8.63 -10.73 24.81
N GLN A 236 7.83 -11.60 25.41
CA GLN A 236 7.68 -12.98 24.97
C GLN A 236 6.20 -13.34 24.69
N PRO A 237 5.57 -12.74 23.65
CA PRO A 237 4.22 -13.11 23.30
C PRO A 237 4.17 -14.55 22.77
N VAL A 238 3.05 -15.22 23.04
CA VAL A 238 2.65 -16.44 22.34
C VAL A 238 1.67 -16.03 21.23
N LEU A 239 2.03 -16.31 20.01
CA LEU A 239 1.20 -16.07 18.84
C LEU A 239 0.42 -17.35 18.53
N PRO A 240 -0.92 -17.35 18.67
CA PRO A 240 -1.71 -18.49 18.26
C PRO A 240 -1.48 -18.87 16.79
N ALA A 241 -1.76 -20.10 16.44
CA ALA A 241 -1.80 -20.53 15.04
C ALA A 241 -2.71 -19.61 14.22
N HIS A 242 -2.33 -19.29 12.97
CA HIS A 242 -3.12 -18.43 12.06
C HIS A 242 -3.53 -17.10 12.70
N SER A 243 -2.57 -16.37 13.27
CA SER A 243 -2.86 -15.10 13.94
C SER A 243 -1.91 -13.97 13.56
N ILE A 244 -2.40 -12.75 13.73
CA ILE A 244 -1.59 -11.53 13.74
C ILE A 244 -1.81 -10.85 15.08
N ALA A 245 -0.75 -10.38 15.69
CA ALA A 245 -0.76 -9.67 16.97
C ALA A 245 -0.05 -8.33 16.86
N THR A 246 -0.45 -7.38 17.68
CA THR A 246 0.25 -6.10 17.82
C THR A 246 0.69 -5.91 19.26
N LEU A 247 1.95 -5.61 19.47
CA LEU A 247 2.48 -5.09 20.72
C LEU A 247 2.52 -3.57 20.62
N LEU A 248 1.93 -2.89 21.59
CA LEU A 248 2.08 -1.45 21.79
C LEU A 248 2.91 -1.23 23.04
N ILE A 249 3.99 -0.47 22.90
CA ILE A 249 4.98 -0.25 23.96
C ILE A 249 5.17 1.26 24.11
N ASP A 250 4.83 1.75 25.30
CA ASP A 250 4.94 3.16 25.70
C ASP A 250 6.30 3.47 26.31
#